data_858055722f988d5531e81f6a2ea0cf4c
#
_entry.id   858055722f988d5531e81f6a2ea0cf4c
#
_cell.length_a   1.000
_cell.length_b   1.000
_cell.length_c   1.000
_cell.angle_alpha   90.00
_cell.angle_beta   90.00
_cell.angle_gamma   90.00
#
_symmetry.space_group_name_H-M   'P 1'
#
loop_
_entity.id
_entity.type
_entity.pdbx_description
1 polymer ?
#
loop_
_entity_poly.entity_id
_entity_poly.type
_entity_poly.pdbx_seq_one_letter_code
_entity_poly.pdbx_strand_id
1 'polypeptide(L)'
;MSTFDRDAVGVFRFVRCRFSADTGVAELVYAFDHGPELVETVTVPGAPFTLEPARVAAVERALRLLHLIAGVSYYKAAVPGEIRIDSYAIDAATAALLEQVYLNGLGEFAYRNGLDLRGRIRFPFDPALATAAAPALGLGERALVAIGGGKDSLVSIEALRALGVEQAVTWIGNSQLIRTCAERTGLATLNIGRALAPALFEINRQGAYNGHIPVTAVNSAILVLAAVLTGAGQVVFSNERSASYGSLIPGAGEVNHQWSKGWAFERAFGEQVERAVAADLRYYSLLRPLSELAVARQFAKSHHYDEHFSSCNRN
;
A
#
# COMPACT_ATOMS: atom_id res chain seq x y z
N MET A 1 -9.78 -26.66 -17.55
CA MET A 1 -9.06 -26.04 -16.41
C MET A 1 -9.61 -26.69 -15.15
N SER A 2 -8.76 -27.18 -14.24
CA SER A 2 -9.22 -27.68 -12.93
C SER A 2 -9.90 -26.55 -12.16
N THR A 3 -11.01 -26.86 -11.50
CA THR A 3 -11.71 -25.91 -10.62
C THR A 3 -10.78 -25.53 -9.46
N PHE A 4 -10.72 -24.26 -9.11
CA PHE A 4 -9.94 -23.81 -7.95
C PHE A 4 -10.56 -24.35 -6.67
N ASP A 5 -9.77 -25.09 -5.90
CA ASP A 5 -10.16 -25.59 -4.58
C ASP A 5 -9.27 -24.92 -3.53
N ARG A 6 -9.83 -23.95 -2.80
CA ARG A 6 -9.10 -23.19 -1.79
C ARG A 6 -8.57 -24.06 -0.64
N ASP A 7 -9.26 -25.15 -0.33
CA ASP A 7 -8.91 -26.02 0.79
C ASP A 7 -7.77 -27.01 0.42
N ALA A 8 -7.53 -27.17 -0.89
CA ALA A 8 -6.41 -27.98 -1.41
C ALA A 8 -5.12 -27.17 -1.61
N VAL A 9 -5.17 -25.84 -1.50
CA VAL A 9 -3.98 -24.98 -1.68
C VAL A 9 -3.07 -25.07 -0.45
N GLY A 10 -1.84 -25.56 -0.63
CA GLY A 10 -0.84 -25.68 0.44
C GLY A 10 0.10 -24.50 0.58
N VAL A 11 0.47 -23.87 -0.54
CA VAL A 11 1.52 -22.85 -0.61
C VAL A 11 1.08 -21.62 -1.39
N PHE A 12 1.37 -20.43 -0.86
CA PHE A 12 1.35 -19.18 -1.61
C PHE A 12 2.77 -18.75 -1.96
N ARG A 13 3.01 -18.48 -3.24
CA ARG A 13 4.34 -18.16 -3.76
C ARG A 13 4.42 -16.72 -4.26
N PHE A 14 5.41 -16.00 -3.79
CA PHE A 14 5.92 -14.77 -4.38
C PHE A 14 6.97 -15.16 -5.43
N VAL A 15 6.56 -15.27 -6.69
CA VAL A 15 7.40 -15.88 -7.73
C VAL A 15 8.53 -14.94 -8.14
N ARG A 16 8.19 -13.74 -8.58
CA ARG A 16 9.15 -12.69 -8.97
C ARG A 16 8.47 -11.33 -9.09
N CYS A 17 9.28 -10.28 -9.09
CA CYS A 17 8.84 -8.94 -9.48
C CYS A 17 9.90 -8.30 -10.38
N ARG A 18 9.46 -7.43 -11.29
CA ARG A 18 10.33 -6.72 -12.23
C ARG A 18 9.77 -5.34 -12.55
N PHE A 19 10.64 -4.36 -12.67
CA PHE A 19 10.30 -3.01 -13.13
C PHE A 19 10.98 -2.71 -14.47
N SER A 20 10.22 -2.13 -15.39
CA SER A 20 10.75 -1.61 -16.66
C SER A 20 10.81 -0.09 -16.60
N ALA A 21 12.01 0.47 -16.61
CA ALA A 21 12.21 1.91 -16.62
C ALA A 21 11.71 2.56 -17.92
N ASP A 22 11.75 1.82 -19.04
CA ASP A 22 11.31 2.31 -20.36
C ASP A 22 9.79 2.52 -20.42
N THR A 23 9.03 1.70 -19.71
CA THR A 23 7.55 1.71 -19.74
C THR A 23 6.90 2.21 -18.47
N GLY A 24 7.64 2.28 -17.37
CA GLY A 24 7.12 2.61 -16.03
C GLY A 24 6.27 1.50 -15.41
N VAL A 25 6.34 0.28 -15.92
CA VAL A 25 5.52 -0.86 -15.48
C VAL A 25 6.29 -1.72 -14.50
N ALA A 26 5.70 -1.94 -13.34
CA ALA A 26 6.08 -2.95 -12.38
C ALA A 26 5.20 -4.19 -12.57
N GLU A 27 5.78 -5.36 -12.77
CA GLU A 27 5.14 -6.66 -12.79
C GLU A 27 5.36 -7.36 -11.44
N LEU A 28 4.28 -7.82 -10.81
CA LEU A 28 4.28 -8.55 -9.55
C LEU A 28 3.65 -9.91 -9.81
N VAL A 29 4.41 -10.99 -9.63
CA VAL A 29 3.99 -12.33 -10.05
C VAL A 29 3.86 -13.26 -8.84
N TYR A 30 2.69 -13.85 -8.72
CA TYR A 30 2.30 -14.78 -7.65
C TYR A 30 1.87 -16.13 -8.23
N ALA A 31 1.81 -17.16 -7.40
CA ALA A 31 1.21 -18.44 -7.73
C ALA A 31 0.73 -19.18 -6.48
N PHE A 32 -0.22 -20.08 -6.67
CA PHE A 32 -0.59 -21.09 -5.67
C PHE A 32 0.06 -22.43 -6.05
N ASP A 33 0.75 -23.06 -5.13
CA ASP A 33 1.47 -24.32 -5.36
C ASP A 33 2.29 -24.29 -6.67
N HIS A 34 2.04 -25.21 -7.58
CA HIS A 34 2.60 -25.29 -8.92
C HIS A 34 1.62 -24.80 -10.01
N GLY A 35 0.59 -24.05 -9.59
CA GLY A 35 -0.43 -23.53 -10.51
C GLY A 35 0.08 -22.40 -11.41
N PRO A 36 -0.80 -21.87 -12.26
CA PRO A 36 -0.46 -20.80 -13.19
C PRO A 36 -0.08 -19.50 -12.45
N GLU A 37 0.78 -18.72 -13.10
CA GLU A 37 1.19 -17.42 -12.59
C GLU A 37 0.04 -16.40 -12.64
N LEU A 38 -0.07 -15.63 -11.57
CA LEU A 38 -0.99 -14.51 -11.40
C LEU A 38 -0.18 -13.22 -11.50
N VAL A 39 -0.35 -12.49 -12.59
CA VAL A 39 0.43 -11.28 -12.86
C VAL A 39 -0.40 -10.04 -12.56
N GLU A 40 0.06 -9.27 -11.59
CA GLU A 40 -0.44 -7.92 -11.28
C GLU A 40 0.51 -6.90 -11.89
N THR A 41 -0.02 -5.80 -12.40
CA THR A 41 0.80 -4.69 -12.90
C THR A 41 0.47 -3.38 -12.20
N VAL A 42 1.53 -2.61 -11.94
CA VAL A 42 1.44 -1.22 -11.47
C VAL A 42 2.17 -0.35 -12.47
N THR A 43 1.50 0.67 -13.02
CA THR A 43 2.06 1.58 -14.02
C THR A 43 2.25 2.97 -13.42
N VAL A 44 3.49 3.39 -13.28
CA VAL A 44 3.85 4.74 -12.83
C VAL A 44 4.08 5.61 -14.07
N PRO A 45 3.29 6.69 -14.26
CA PRO A 45 3.46 7.57 -15.42
C PRO A 45 4.76 8.36 -15.34
N GLY A 46 5.25 8.81 -16.50
CA GLY A 46 6.49 9.58 -16.63
C GLY A 46 7.66 8.82 -17.23
N ALA A 47 7.46 7.57 -17.65
CA ALA A 47 8.47 6.80 -18.39
C ALA A 47 8.78 7.44 -19.76
N PRO A 48 10.02 7.25 -20.29
CA PRO A 48 11.10 6.45 -19.71
C PRO A 48 11.77 7.14 -18.51
N PHE A 49 12.17 6.34 -17.51
CA PHE A 49 12.89 6.83 -16.33
C PHE A 49 14.40 6.66 -16.52
N THR A 50 15.15 7.75 -16.42
CA THR A 50 16.61 7.69 -16.33
C THR A 50 17.00 7.57 -14.86
N LEU A 51 17.58 6.43 -14.48
CA LEU A 51 17.88 6.10 -13.10
C LEU A 51 19.38 5.89 -12.90
N GLU A 52 19.94 6.62 -11.95
CA GLU A 52 21.31 6.38 -11.49
C GLU A 52 21.41 5.04 -10.73
N PRO A 53 22.59 4.37 -10.67
CA PRO A 53 22.72 3.04 -10.06
C PRO A 53 22.17 2.93 -8.63
N ALA A 54 22.40 3.94 -7.78
CA ALA A 54 21.86 3.96 -6.42
C ALA A 54 20.33 3.98 -6.40
N ARG A 55 19.71 4.70 -7.35
CA ARG A 55 18.25 4.78 -7.49
C ARG A 55 17.68 3.48 -8.08
N VAL A 56 18.38 2.83 -9.02
CA VAL A 56 17.99 1.48 -9.50
C VAL A 56 17.88 0.50 -8.33
N ALA A 57 18.91 0.46 -7.47
CA ALA A 57 18.89 -0.41 -6.30
C ALA A 57 17.77 -0.08 -5.31
N ALA A 58 17.41 1.21 -5.15
CA ALA A 58 16.29 1.61 -4.30
C ALA A 58 14.93 1.26 -4.93
N VAL A 59 14.79 1.37 -6.25
CA VAL A 59 13.61 0.91 -6.99
C VAL A 59 13.42 -0.60 -6.78
N GLU A 60 14.47 -1.40 -6.87
CA GLU A 60 14.38 -2.84 -6.61
C GLU A 60 13.91 -3.15 -5.17
N ARG A 61 14.44 -2.43 -4.17
CA ARG A 61 14.03 -2.59 -2.77
C ARG A 61 12.56 -2.19 -2.55
N ALA A 62 12.15 -1.05 -3.11
CA ALA A 62 10.76 -0.58 -3.06
C ALA A 62 9.81 -1.56 -3.79
N LEU A 63 10.25 -2.11 -4.93
CA LEU A 63 9.49 -3.08 -5.70
C LEU A 63 9.29 -4.40 -4.94
N ARG A 64 10.34 -4.92 -4.28
CA ARG A 64 10.23 -6.12 -3.44
C ARG A 64 9.26 -5.90 -2.28
N LEU A 65 9.33 -4.74 -1.62
CA LEU A 65 8.38 -4.38 -0.55
C LEU A 65 6.93 -4.30 -1.09
N LEU A 66 6.73 -3.67 -2.25
CA LEU A 66 5.44 -3.63 -2.92
C LEU A 66 4.93 -5.03 -3.28
N HIS A 67 5.77 -5.87 -3.88
CA HIS A 67 5.43 -7.25 -4.24
C HIS A 67 4.90 -8.03 -3.03
N LEU A 68 5.60 -7.94 -1.90
CA LEU A 68 5.25 -8.65 -0.68
C LEU A 68 3.95 -8.12 -0.03
N ILE A 69 3.75 -6.80 -0.01
CA ILE A 69 2.53 -6.21 0.56
C ILE A 69 1.32 -6.43 -0.36
N ALA A 70 1.46 -6.24 -1.68
CA ALA A 70 0.37 -6.39 -2.64
C ALA A 70 -0.12 -7.83 -2.76
N GLY A 71 0.74 -8.82 -2.48
CA GLY A 71 0.42 -10.24 -2.47
C GLY A 71 -0.73 -10.62 -1.53
N VAL A 72 -1.04 -9.77 -0.54
CA VAL A 72 -2.21 -9.95 0.34
C VAL A 72 -3.52 -10.07 -0.44
N SER A 73 -3.61 -9.41 -1.61
CA SER A 73 -4.77 -9.45 -2.50
C SER A 73 -5.05 -10.86 -3.04
N TYR A 74 -4.01 -11.67 -3.16
CA TYR A 74 -4.04 -13.05 -3.66
C TYR A 74 -4.02 -14.07 -2.52
N TYR A 75 -3.13 -13.90 -1.55
CA TYR A 75 -3.00 -14.78 -0.38
C TYR A 75 -4.35 -15.08 0.28
N LYS A 76 -5.20 -14.06 0.42
CA LYS A 76 -6.52 -14.19 1.03
C LYS A 76 -7.43 -15.22 0.33
N ALA A 77 -7.18 -15.53 -0.95
CA ALA A 77 -8.07 -16.40 -1.72
C ALA A 77 -8.14 -17.85 -1.18
N ALA A 78 -7.05 -18.33 -0.55
CA ALA A 78 -6.99 -19.67 0.04
C ALA A 78 -6.42 -19.68 1.48
N VAL A 79 -5.70 -18.63 1.89
CA VAL A 79 -5.03 -18.54 3.20
C VAL A 79 -4.17 -19.79 3.48
N PRO A 80 -3.27 -20.18 2.56
CA PRO A 80 -2.47 -21.39 2.74
C PRO A 80 -1.53 -21.28 3.94
N GLY A 81 -1.16 -22.45 4.48
CA GLY A 81 -0.31 -22.53 5.66
C GLY A 81 1.16 -22.22 5.40
N GLU A 82 1.60 -22.26 4.14
CA GLU A 82 2.99 -21.99 3.75
C GLU A 82 3.07 -20.79 2.81
N ILE A 83 4.07 -19.91 3.06
CA ILE A 83 4.44 -18.80 2.20
C ILE A 83 5.87 -19.03 1.71
N ARG A 84 6.10 -18.87 0.39
CA ARG A 84 7.43 -18.92 -0.23
C ARG A 84 7.77 -17.66 -0.98
N ILE A 85 9.04 -17.30 -0.97
CA ILE A 85 9.61 -16.22 -1.79
C ILE A 85 10.67 -16.86 -2.67
N ASP A 86 10.39 -16.95 -3.99
CA ASP A 86 11.20 -17.80 -4.88
C ASP A 86 12.46 -17.09 -5.40
N SER A 87 12.44 -15.77 -5.61
CA SER A 87 13.47 -15.08 -6.37
C SER A 87 14.39 -14.15 -5.56
N TYR A 88 14.09 -13.95 -4.28
CA TYR A 88 14.92 -13.14 -3.38
C TYR A 88 14.68 -13.55 -1.91
N ALA A 89 15.57 -13.11 -1.03
CA ALA A 89 15.39 -13.27 0.41
C ALA A 89 15.06 -11.93 1.08
N ILE A 90 14.47 -11.99 2.27
CA ILE A 90 14.17 -10.83 3.13
C ILE A 90 14.79 -11.02 4.51
N ASP A 91 15.01 -9.92 5.23
CA ASP A 91 15.47 -9.94 6.62
C ASP A 91 14.31 -10.18 7.62
N ALA A 92 14.66 -10.49 8.84
CA ALA A 92 13.71 -10.76 9.92
C ALA A 92 12.77 -9.57 10.22
N ALA A 93 13.27 -8.33 10.12
CA ALA A 93 12.45 -7.14 10.38
C ALA A 93 11.41 -6.92 9.29
N THR A 94 11.75 -7.18 8.03
CA THR A 94 10.80 -7.16 6.91
C THR A 94 9.75 -8.25 7.08
N ALA A 95 10.14 -9.47 7.45
CA ALA A 95 9.21 -10.56 7.72
C ALA A 95 8.22 -10.21 8.84
N ALA A 96 8.71 -9.64 9.94
CA ALA A 96 7.88 -9.21 11.07
C ALA A 96 6.86 -8.13 10.67
N LEU A 97 7.25 -7.15 9.85
CA LEU A 97 6.32 -6.16 9.31
C LEU A 97 5.23 -6.81 8.47
N LEU A 98 5.60 -7.73 7.56
CA LEU A 98 4.65 -8.41 6.68
C LEU A 98 3.67 -9.27 7.46
N GLU A 99 4.13 -10.00 8.49
CA GLU A 99 3.26 -10.77 9.38
C GLU A 99 2.21 -9.86 10.06
N GLN A 100 2.60 -8.68 10.53
CA GLN A 100 1.66 -7.69 11.08
C GLN A 100 0.67 -7.17 10.04
N VAL A 101 1.15 -6.83 8.82
CA VAL A 101 0.30 -6.34 7.73
C VAL A 101 -0.75 -7.37 7.33
N TYR A 102 -0.36 -8.63 7.20
CA TYR A 102 -1.29 -9.69 6.82
C TYR A 102 -2.23 -10.05 7.96
N LEU A 103 -1.71 -10.25 9.17
CA LEU A 103 -2.53 -10.64 10.33
C LEU A 103 -3.59 -9.58 10.65
N ASN A 104 -3.15 -8.33 10.83
CA ASN A 104 -4.04 -7.25 11.26
C ASN A 104 -4.83 -6.67 10.08
N GLY A 105 -4.21 -6.58 8.89
CA GLY A 105 -4.87 -6.06 7.70
C GLY A 105 -5.97 -6.97 7.14
N LEU A 106 -5.91 -8.27 7.44
CA LEU A 106 -6.94 -9.24 7.12
C LEU A 106 -7.88 -9.53 8.30
N GLY A 107 -7.86 -8.74 9.37
CA GLY A 107 -8.66 -9.00 10.58
C GLY A 107 -10.18 -9.04 10.31
N GLU A 108 -10.74 -8.05 9.61
CA GLU A 108 -12.16 -8.08 9.23
C GLU A 108 -12.47 -9.23 8.26
N PHE A 109 -11.61 -9.46 7.28
CA PHE A 109 -11.73 -10.58 6.36
C PHE A 109 -11.79 -11.93 7.12
N ALA A 110 -10.88 -12.14 8.06
CA ALA A 110 -10.82 -13.35 8.87
C ALA A 110 -12.09 -13.52 9.69
N TYR A 111 -12.53 -12.47 10.37
CA TYR A 111 -13.78 -12.48 11.15
C TYR A 111 -14.98 -12.88 10.28
N ARG A 112 -15.14 -12.27 9.10
CA ARG A 112 -16.28 -12.54 8.21
C ARG A 112 -16.27 -13.93 7.61
N ASN A 113 -15.09 -14.53 7.43
CA ASN A 113 -14.92 -15.87 6.88
C ASN A 113 -14.77 -16.97 7.96
N GLY A 114 -14.88 -16.64 9.26
CA GLY A 114 -14.72 -17.60 10.35
C GLY A 114 -13.31 -18.19 10.46
N LEU A 115 -12.28 -17.42 10.09
CA LEU A 115 -10.89 -17.87 10.07
C LEU A 115 -10.12 -17.35 11.29
N ASP A 116 -9.22 -18.17 11.83
CA ASP A 116 -8.18 -17.72 12.76
C ASP A 116 -6.83 -17.69 12.02
N LEU A 117 -6.29 -16.47 11.85
CA LEU A 117 -5.02 -16.25 11.18
C LEU A 117 -3.82 -16.28 12.13
N ARG A 118 -4.05 -16.33 13.43
CA ARG A 118 -2.97 -16.33 14.43
C ARG A 118 -2.11 -17.57 14.30
N GLY A 119 -0.80 -17.38 14.18
CA GLY A 119 0.16 -18.47 14.01
C GLY A 119 0.20 -19.12 12.61
N ARG A 120 -0.71 -18.72 11.70
CA ARG A 120 -0.73 -19.24 10.31
C ARG A 120 0.15 -18.42 9.36
N ILE A 121 0.26 -17.11 9.58
CA ILE A 121 1.02 -16.23 8.72
C ILE A 121 2.47 -16.21 9.19
N ARG A 122 3.37 -16.78 8.39
CA ARG A 122 4.80 -16.86 8.64
C ARG A 122 5.55 -16.56 7.35
N PHE A 123 6.26 -15.44 7.34
CA PHE A 123 7.12 -15.10 6.21
C PHE A 123 8.50 -15.73 6.38
N PRO A 124 9.01 -16.45 5.34
CA PRO A 124 10.39 -16.95 5.38
C PRO A 124 11.35 -15.78 5.33
N PHE A 125 12.43 -15.85 6.11
CA PHE A 125 13.51 -14.88 6.10
C PHE A 125 14.86 -15.56 6.21
N ASP A 126 15.90 -14.87 5.74
CA ASP A 126 17.27 -15.32 5.90
C ASP A 126 17.90 -14.63 7.13
N PRO A 127 18.22 -15.37 8.20
CA PRO A 127 18.83 -14.78 9.39
C PRO A 127 20.24 -14.24 9.15
N ALA A 128 20.90 -14.64 8.06
CA ALA A 128 22.23 -14.14 7.70
C ALA A 128 22.17 -12.80 6.95
N LEU A 129 21.00 -12.39 6.47
CA LEU A 129 20.83 -11.08 5.86
C LEU A 129 20.97 -10.00 6.92
N ALA A 130 22.11 -9.32 6.89
CA ALA A 130 22.32 -8.15 7.72
C ALA A 130 21.35 -7.05 7.33
N THR A 131 20.74 -6.44 8.33
CA THR A 131 19.90 -5.25 8.15
C THR A 131 20.81 -4.05 7.85
N ALA A 132 21.35 -3.98 6.64
CA ALA A 132 22.10 -2.81 6.21
C ALA A 132 21.12 -1.63 6.03
N ALA A 133 21.48 -0.48 6.63
CA ALA A 133 20.72 0.74 6.40
C ALA A 133 20.77 1.14 4.92
N ALA A 134 19.62 1.50 4.36
CA ALA A 134 19.56 2.00 2.99
C ALA A 134 20.35 3.33 2.88
N PRO A 135 21.01 3.58 1.75
CA PRO A 135 21.68 4.86 1.54
C PRO A 135 20.65 5.98 1.34
N ALA A 136 21.07 7.22 1.62
CA ALA A 136 20.35 8.40 1.14
C ALA A 136 20.53 8.53 -0.38
N LEU A 137 19.47 8.93 -1.07
CA LEU A 137 19.42 9.08 -2.53
C LEU A 137 19.52 10.52 -3.00
N GLY A 138 19.61 11.50 -2.08
CA GLY A 138 19.49 12.91 -2.39
C GLY A 138 18.10 13.29 -2.85
N LEU A 139 17.06 12.71 -2.24
CA LEU A 139 15.68 13.03 -2.57
C LEU A 139 15.33 14.46 -2.16
N GLY A 140 14.57 15.16 -3.04
CA GLY A 140 14.09 16.51 -2.74
C GLY A 140 13.02 16.52 -1.66
N GLU A 141 12.74 17.69 -1.09
CA GLU A 141 11.69 17.86 -0.08
C GLU A 141 10.26 17.81 -0.66
N ARG A 142 10.11 17.60 -1.97
CA ARG A 142 8.81 17.49 -2.63
C ARG A 142 7.99 16.32 -2.06
N ALA A 143 6.71 16.59 -1.81
CA ALA A 143 5.75 15.63 -1.29
C ALA A 143 4.89 15.01 -2.39
N LEU A 144 4.74 13.68 -2.39
CA LEU A 144 3.64 12.99 -3.05
C LEU A 144 2.50 12.83 -2.05
N VAL A 145 1.39 13.55 -2.27
CA VAL A 145 0.25 13.55 -1.36
C VAL A 145 -0.84 12.63 -1.90
N ALA A 146 -1.18 11.59 -1.13
CA ALA A 146 -2.25 10.68 -1.48
C ALA A 146 -3.60 11.39 -1.44
N ILE A 147 -4.35 11.39 -2.56
CA ILE A 147 -5.70 11.96 -2.63
C ILE A 147 -6.73 10.86 -2.85
N GLY A 148 -7.75 10.82 -1.97
CA GLY A 148 -8.89 9.89 -2.07
C GLY A 148 -10.21 10.58 -2.38
N GLY A 149 -10.19 11.89 -2.69
CA GLY A 149 -11.39 12.69 -2.96
C GLY A 149 -12.17 13.10 -1.70
N GLY A 150 -11.71 12.76 -0.49
CA GLY A 150 -12.33 13.16 0.76
C GLY A 150 -11.70 14.40 1.40
N LYS A 151 -12.38 14.98 2.39
CA LYS A 151 -11.97 16.18 3.14
C LYS A 151 -10.54 16.11 3.70
N ASP A 152 -10.14 14.93 4.18
CA ASP A 152 -8.88 14.77 4.91
C ASP A 152 -7.67 15.04 4.00
N SER A 153 -7.65 14.45 2.79
CA SER A 153 -6.59 14.70 1.82
C SER A 153 -6.53 16.17 1.39
N LEU A 154 -7.68 16.83 1.25
CA LEU A 154 -7.75 18.23 0.89
C LEU A 154 -7.20 19.15 2.00
N VAL A 155 -7.48 18.84 3.26
CA VAL A 155 -6.89 19.57 4.40
C VAL A 155 -5.38 19.41 4.43
N SER A 156 -4.84 18.20 4.17
CA SER A 156 -3.39 17.98 4.08
C SER A 156 -2.76 18.78 2.93
N ILE A 157 -3.38 18.76 1.75
CA ILE A 157 -2.91 19.50 0.57
C ILE A 157 -2.83 20.99 0.85
N GLU A 158 -3.90 21.57 1.42
CA GLU A 158 -3.93 23.00 1.73
C GLU A 158 -2.97 23.37 2.88
N ALA A 159 -2.76 22.51 3.86
CA ALA A 159 -1.77 22.72 4.90
C ALA A 159 -0.34 22.76 4.34
N LEU A 160 0.02 21.79 3.48
CA LEU A 160 1.33 21.78 2.82
C LEU A 160 1.52 22.96 1.87
N ARG A 161 0.46 23.39 1.18
CA ARG A 161 0.46 24.60 0.35
C ARG A 161 0.76 25.85 1.18
N ALA A 162 0.11 25.98 2.33
CA ALA A 162 0.33 27.12 3.25
C ALA A 162 1.75 27.13 3.83
N LEU A 163 2.38 25.97 3.95
CA LEU A 163 3.78 25.82 4.39
C LEU A 163 4.80 26.02 3.25
N GLY A 164 4.34 26.24 2.01
CA GLY A 164 5.22 26.40 0.85
C GLY A 164 5.92 25.12 0.41
N VAL A 165 5.43 23.93 0.82
CA VAL A 165 5.99 22.65 0.41
C VAL A 165 5.63 22.36 -1.03
N GLU A 166 6.63 22.09 -1.88
CA GLU A 166 6.40 21.60 -3.24
C GLU A 166 5.70 20.23 -3.17
N GLN A 167 4.59 20.06 -3.88
CA GLN A 167 3.79 18.86 -3.80
C GLN A 167 3.17 18.46 -5.14
N ALA A 168 2.92 17.18 -5.31
CA ALA A 168 2.07 16.62 -6.34
C ALA A 168 1.00 15.74 -5.69
N VAL A 169 -0.22 15.74 -6.23
CA VAL A 169 -1.29 14.87 -5.76
C VAL A 169 -1.29 13.57 -6.54
N THR A 170 -1.48 12.46 -5.84
CA THR A 170 -1.39 11.13 -6.43
C THR A 170 -2.52 10.22 -5.98
N TRP A 171 -3.01 9.40 -6.90
CA TRP A 171 -4.00 8.35 -6.61
C TRP A 171 -3.78 7.14 -7.50
N ILE A 172 -4.41 6.02 -7.10
CA ILE A 172 -4.34 4.76 -7.82
C ILE A 172 -5.72 4.43 -8.42
N GLY A 173 -5.73 4.05 -9.69
CA GLY A 173 -6.93 3.62 -10.41
C GLY A 173 -7.66 4.73 -11.16
N ASN A 174 -8.90 4.44 -11.61
CA ASN A 174 -9.62 5.22 -12.62
C ASN A 174 -10.84 6.00 -12.10
N SER A 175 -10.87 6.31 -10.78
CA SER A 175 -12.01 7.06 -10.21
C SER A 175 -12.08 8.47 -10.79
N GLN A 176 -13.17 8.76 -11.49
CA GLN A 176 -13.44 10.09 -12.05
C GLN A 176 -13.63 11.12 -10.94
N LEU A 177 -14.26 10.74 -9.83
CA LEU A 177 -14.43 11.61 -8.67
C LEU A 177 -13.09 12.09 -8.12
N ILE A 178 -12.13 11.16 -7.93
CA ILE A 178 -10.80 11.50 -7.41
C ILE A 178 -10.05 12.36 -8.41
N ARG A 179 -10.14 12.06 -9.70
CA ARG A 179 -9.54 12.86 -10.77
C ARG A 179 -10.03 14.30 -10.74
N THR A 180 -11.35 14.52 -10.73
CA THR A 180 -11.94 15.86 -10.68
C THR A 180 -11.51 16.62 -9.42
N CYS A 181 -11.47 15.93 -8.27
CA CYS A 181 -11.00 16.53 -7.03
C CYS A 181 -9.51 16.89 -7.10
N ALA A 182 -8.67 16.05 -7.68
CA ALA A 182 -7.24 16.30 -7.88
C ALA A 182 -6.99 17.48 -8.82
N GLU A 183 -7.68 17.54 -9.95
CA GLU A 183 -7.61 18.66 -10.90
C GLU A 183 -8.00 19.99 -10.25
N ARG A 184 -8.99 19.97 -9.36
CA ARG A 184 -9.43 21.16 -8.62
C ARG A 184 -8.37 21.73 -7.69
N THR A 185 -7.39 20.93 -7.25
CA THR A 185 -6.26 21.43 -6.45
C THR A 185 -5.34 22.37 -7.21
N GLY A 186 -5.33 22.33 -8.54
CA GLY A 186 -4.40 23.06 -9.41
C GLY A 186 -2.95 22.62 -9.30
N LEU A 187 -2.67 21.48 -8.64
CA LEU A 187 -1.34 20.92 -8.45
C LEU A 187 -0.99 19.93 -9.58
N ALA A 188 0.30 19.63 -9.71
CA ALA A 188 0.75 18.51 -10.55
C ALA A 188 0.10 17.22 -10.07
N THR A 189 -0.31 16.38 -11.03
CA THR A 189 -1.02 15.13 -10.74
C THR A 189 -0.20 13.93 -11.18
N LEU A 190 -0.28 12.84 -10.40
CA LEU A 190 0.31 11.54 -10.73
C LEU A 190 -0.75 10.45 -10.55
N ASN A 191 -1.41 10.05 -11.63
CA ASN A 191 -2.39 8.96 -11.59
C ASN A 191 -1.71 7.64 -11.90
N ILE A 192 -1.60 6.76 -10.92
CA ILE A 192 -0.93 5.46 -11.03
C ILE A 192 -1.95 4.39 -11.42
N GLY A 193 -1.61 3.61 -12.45
CA GLY A 193 -2.40 2.46 -12.86
C GLY A 193 -2.13 1.24 -11.97
N ARG A 194 -3.18 0.46 -11.67
CA ARG A 194 -3.06 -0.85 -11.04
C ARG A 194 -4.04 -1.82 -11.70
N ALA A 195 -3.53 -2.95 -12.18
CA ALA A 195 -4.35 -4.01 -12.76
C ALA A 195 -4.05 -5.34 -12.08
N LEU A 196 -5.05 -5.89 -11.41
CA LEU A 196 -4.99 -7.21 -10.80
C LEU A 196 -5.02 -8.30 -11.88
N ALA A 197 -4.42 -9.45 -11.59
CA ALA A 197 -4.48 -10.61 -12.48
C ALA A 197 -5.95 -10.97 -12.76
N PRO A 198 -6.38 -11.06 -14.04
CA PRO A 198 -7.75 -11.44 -14.38
C PRO A 198 -8.19 -12.78 -13.79
N ALA A 199 -7.24 -13.72 -13.67
CA ALA A 199 -7.48 -15.03 -13.05
C ALA A 199 -7.93 -14.94 -11.58
N LEU A 200 -7.60 -13.87 -10.84
CA LEU A 200 -8.08 -13.69 -9.48
C LEU A 200 -9.62 -13.56 -9.42
N PHE A 201 -10.21 -12.88 -10.39
CA PHE A 201 -11.67 -12.76 -10.47
C PHE A 201 -12.35 -14.08 -10.78
N GLU A 202 -11.68 -14.94 -11.58
CA GLU A 202 -12.16 -16.29 -11.85
C GLU A 202 -12.08 -17.19 -10.62
N ILE A 203 -10.95 -17.16 -9.91
CA ILE A 203 -10.74 -17.86 -8.64
C ILE A 203 -11.81 -17.45 -7.62
N ASN A 204 -12.15 -16.15 -7.53
CA ASN A 204 -13.21 -15.66 -6.66
C ASN A 204 -14.59 -16.25 -7.02
N ARG A 205 -14.90 -16.41 -8.30
CA ARG A 205 -16.15 -17.06 -8.74
C ARG A 205 -16.20 -18.56 -8.43
N GLN A 206 -15.04 -19.19 -8.32
CA GLN A 206 -14.91 -20.61 -8.01
C GLN A 206 -14.89 -20.92 -6.51
N GLY A 207 -15.15 -19.96 -5.64
CA GLY A 207 -15.32 -20.17 -4.20
C GLY A 207 -14.11 -19.85 -3.33
N ALA A 208 -13.15 -19.07 -3.85
CA ALA A 208 -12.08 -18.51 -3.03
C ALA A 208 -12.64 -17.64 -1.88
N TYR A 209 -11.89 -17.52 -0.79
CA TYR A 209 -12.20 -16.54 0.23
C TYR A 209 -12.13 -15.13 -0.35
N ASN A 210 -13.12 -14.30 -0.03
CA ASN A 210 -13.15 -12.91 -0.46
C ASN A 210 -13.52 -11.98 0.69
N GLY A 211 -13.09 -10.71 0.62
CA GLY A 211 -13.36 -9.71 1.64
C GLY A 211 -12.31 -8.60 1.67
N HIS A 212 -12.34 -7.83 2.74
CA HIS A 212 -11.48 -6.65 2.92
C HIS A 212 -9.99 -7.04 2.93
N ILE A 213 -9.19 -6.17 2.33
CA ILE A 213 -7.71 -6.23 2.37
C ILE A 213 -7.15 -4.89 2.83
N PRO A 214 -5.92 -4.82 3.35
CA PRO A 214 -5.29 -3.57 3.77
C PRO A 214 -4.88 -2.69 2.58
N VAL A 215 -5.86 -2.13 1.85
CA VAL A 215 -5.63 -1.34 0.62
C VAL A 215 -4.69 -0.16 0.87
N THR A 216 -4.78 0.49 2.04
CA THR A 216 -3.88 1.60 2.38
C THR A 216 -2.43 1.14 2.43
N ALA A 217 -2.12 -0.05 2.96
CA ALA A 217 -0.75 -0.58 2.96
C ALA A 217 -0.25 -0.84 1.54
N VAL A 218 -1.10 -1.39 0.67
CA VAL A 218 -0.75 -1.58 -0.75
C VAL A 218 -0.49 -0.25 -1.44
N ASN A 219 -1.38 0.72 -1.27
CA ASN A 219 -1.23 2.06 -1.85
C ASN A 219 0.02 2.76 -1.31
N SER A 220 0.34 2.60 -0.02
CA SER A 220 1.58 3.14 0.58
C SER A 220 2.83 2.61 -0.11
N ALA A 221 2.89 1.30 -0.35
CA ALA A 221 4.03 0.68 -1.04
C ALA A 221 4.12 1.13 -2.51
N ILE A 222 3.00 1.31 -3.21
CA ILE A 222 2.95 1.87 -4.56
C ILE A 222 3.50 3.31 -4.57
N LEU A 223 3.09 4.15 -3.61
CA LEU A 223 3.54 5.53 -3.53
C LEU A 223 5.03 5.64 -3.15
N VAL A 224 5.55 4.72 -2.35
CA VAL A 224 6.99 4.63 -2.05
C VAL A 224 7.79 4.34 -3.33
N LEU A 225 7.35 3.39 -4.16
CA LEU A 225 7.96 3.13 -5.47
C LEU A 225 7.92 4.38 -6.36
N ALA A 226 6.76 5.03 -6.44
CA ALA A 226 6.58 6.25 -7.23
C ALA A 226 7.45 7.40 -6.73
N ALA A 227 7.61 7.56 -5.41
CA ALA A 227 8.48 8.58 -4.82
C ALA A 227 9.95 8.38 -5.20
N VAL A 228 10.45 7.15 -5.13
CA VAL A 228 11.82 6.82 -5.57
C VAL A 228 12.00 7.11 -7.05
N LEU A 229 11.03 6.78 -7.90
CA LEU A 229 11.09 7.02 -9.36
C LEU A 229 11.07 8.51 -9.70
N THR A 230 10.26 9.29 -9.00
CA THR A 230 10.06 10.73 -9.29
C THR A 230 10.98 11.65 -8.50
N GLY A 231 11.80 11.12 -7.59
CA GLY A 231 12.72 11.89 -6.75
C GLY A 231 12.03 12.68 -5.62
N ALA A 232 10.81 12.31 -5.23
CA ALA A 232 10.11 12.91 -4.09
C ALA A 232 10.63 12.31 -2.78
N GLY A 233 10.96 13.16 -1.80
CA GLY A 233 11.47 12.73 -0.51
C GLY A 233 10.37 12.45 0.53
N GLN A 234 9.11 12.72 0.19
CA GLN A 234 8.00 12.57 1.14
C GLN A 234 6.81 11.88 0.49
N VAL A 235 6.27 10.86 1.14
CA VAL A 235 4.99 10.24 0.86
C VAL A 235 4.02 10.58 1.97
N VAL A 236 3.01 11.39 1.67
CA VAL A 236 2.12 11.97 2.67
C VAL A 236 0.71 11.38 2.52
N PHE A 237 0.24 10.78 3.60
CA PHE A 237 -1.14 10.37 3.78
C PHE A 237 -1.90 11.35 4.69
N SER A 238 -3.20 11.16 4.81
CA SER A 238 -4.07 12.07 5.56
C SER A 238 -4.90 11.31 6.60
N ASN A 239 -4.33 10.24 7.18
CA ASN A 239 -5.01 9.51 8.23
C ASN A 239 -4.96 10.34 9.52
N GLU A 240 -6.14 10.58 10.09
CA GLU A 240 -6.28 11.27 11.36
C GLU A 240 -6.24 10.28 12.54
N ARG A 241 -6.34 10.78 13.77
CA ARG A 241 -6.11 9.98 14.98
C ARG A 241 -7.11 8.83 15.17
N SER A 242 -8.40 9.02 14.81
CA SER A 242 -9.44 8.00 15.06
C SER A 242 -9.30 6.77 14.16
N ALA A 243 -8.59 6.88 13.03
CA ALA A 243 -8.29 5.74 12.17
C ALA A 243 -7.46 4.64 12.86
N SER A 244 -6.86 4.94 14.03
CA SER A 244 -6.07 3.96 14.79
C SER A 244 -6.93 3.01 15.64
N TYR A 245 -8.23 3.26 15.79
CA TYR A 245 -9.10 2.47 16.66
C TYR A 245 -10.01 1.55 15.86
N GLY A 246 -10.10 0.30 16.28
CA GLY A 246 -11.01 -0.70 15.73
C GLY A 246 -12.32 -0.79 16.52
N SER A 247 -13.20 -1.67 16.06
CA SER A 247 -14.41 -2.05 16.78
C SER A 247 -14.12 -3.23 17.68
N LEU A 248 -14.54 -3.13 18.96
CA LEU A 248 -14.50 -4.26 19.88
C LEU A 248 -15.66 -5.19 19.56
N ILE A 249 -15.35 -6.41 19.14
CA ILE A 249 -16.34 -7.43 18.82
C ILE A 249 -16.32 -8.52 19.91
N PRO A 250 -17.46 -8.81 20.55
CA PRO A 250 -17.51 -9.86 21.56
C PRO A 250 -17.01 -11.21 21.00
N GLY A 251 -16.03 -11.83 21.67
CA GLY A 251 -15.44 -13.10 21.27
C GLY A 251 -14.33 -13.02 20.21
N ALA A 252 -14.21 -11.91 19.47
CA ALA A 252 -13.16 -11.72 18.45
C ALA A 252 -12.10 -10.69 18.88
N GLY A 253 -12.36 -9.87 19.89
CA GLY A 253 -11.47 -8.78 20.30
C GLY A 253 -11.61 -7.54 19.45
N GLU A 254 -10.53 -6.76 19.33
CA GLU A 254 -10.52 -5.58 18.48
C GLU A 254 -10.31 -5.98 17.00
N VAL A 255 -11.26 -5.60 16.15
CA VAL A 255 -11.19 -5.77 14.70
C VAL A 255 -11.17 -4.39 14.04
N ASN A 256 -10.06 -4.05 13.41
CA ASN A 256 -9.91 -2.78 12.72
C ASN A 256 -9.80 -3.00 11.20
N HIS A 257 -10.90 -2.80 10.47
CA HIS A 257 -10.90 -2.86 8.99
C HIS A 257 -10.00 -1.77 8.35
N GLN A 258 -9.63 -0.75 9.12
CA GLN A 258 -8.75 0.33 8.69
C GLN A 258 -7.35 0.23 9.32
N TRP A 259 -6.92 -0.95 9.81
CA TRP A 259 -5.66 -1.10 10.52
C TRP A 259 -4.47 -0.46 9.80
N SER A 260 -4.39 -0.58 8.48
CA SER A 260 -3.35 0.05 7.67
C SER A 260 -3.44 1.58 7.56
N LYS A 261 -4.48 2.20 8.12
CA LYS A 261 -4.57 3.66 8.35
C LYS A 261 -4.13 4.05 9.77
N GLY A 262 -3.92 3.09 10.66
CA GLY A 262 -3.58 3.31 12.06
C GLY A 262 -2.10 3.66 12.27
N TRP A 263 -1.81 4.21 13.45
CA TRP A 263 -0.47 4.61 13.85
C TRP A 263 0.53 3.45 13.88
N ALA A 264 0.09 2.26 14.29
CA ALA A 264 0.97 1.08 14.37
C ALA A 264 1.56 0.73 12.99
N PHE A 265 0.72 0.72 11.94
CA PHE A 265 1.18 0.51 10.57
C PHE A 265 2.06 1.66 10.10
N GLU A 266 1.60 2.92 10.28
CA GLU A 266 2.32 4.10 9.80
C GLU A 266 3.76 4.15 10.32
N ARG A 267 3.93 3.92 11.62
CA ARG A 267 5.26 3.90 12.24
C ARG A 267 6.12 2.76 11.70
N ALA A 268 5.61 1.52 11.74
CA ALA A 268 6.38 0.36 11.33
C ALA A 268 6.74 0.40 9.83
N PHE A 269 5.82 0.87 8.98
CA PHE A 269 6.07 1.02 7.55
C PHE A 269 7.04 2.18 7.25
N GLY A 270 6.91 3.32 7.94
CA GLY A 270 7.83 4.45 7.80
C GLY A 270 9.27 4.05 8.19
N GLU A 271 9.43 3.42 9.36
CA GLU A 271 10.73 2.88 9.81
C GLU A 271 11.31 1.88 8.78
N GLN A 272 10.48 1.01 8.20
CA GLN A 272 10.91 0.08 7.16
C GLN A 272 11.36 0.79 5.89
N VAL A 273 10.65 1.83 5.45
CA VAL A 273 11.00 2.61 4.25
C VAL A 273 12.35 3.29 4.43
N GLU A 274 12.56 3.99 5.55
CA GLU A 274 13.81 4.67 5.86
C GLU A 274 14.99 3.69 5.99
N ARG A 275 14.74 2.54 6.65
CA ARG A 275 15.74 1.51 6.88
C ARG A 275 16.11 0.75 5.60
N ALA A 276 15.13 0.34 4.81
CA ALA A 276 15.31 -0.66 3.77
C ALA A 276 15.15 -0.14 2.34
N VAL A 277 14.59 1.05 2.11
CA VAL A 277 14.41 1.61 0.76
C VAL A 277 15.36 2.79 0.53
N ALA A 278 15.21 3.87 1.29
CA ALA A 278 16.05 5.06 1.20
C ALA A 278 16.04 5.83 2.53
N ALA A 279 17.21 6.16 3.08
CA ALA A 279 17.34 6.80 4.39
C ALA A 279 16.76 8.23 4.43
N ASP A 280 16.60 8.88 3.28
CA ASP A 280 16.03 10.22 3.11
C ASP A 280 14.60 10.23 2.57
N LEU A 281 13.92 9.08 2.51
CA LEU A 281 12.50 8.98 2.13
C LEU A 281 11.62 8.90 3.37
N ARG A 282 10.69 9.83 3.52
CA ARG A 282 9.76 9.91 4.64
C ARG A 282 8.36 9.44 4.25
N TYR A 283 7.74 8.63 5.10
CA TYR A 283 6.35 8.19 4.99
C TYR A 283 5.60 8.56 6.26
N TYR A 284 4.52 9.32 6.16
CA TYR A 284 3.72 9.74 7.32
C TYR A 284 2.32 10.22 6.94
N SER A 285 1.44 10.35 7.94
CA SER A 285 0.13 11.01 7.82
C SER A 285 0.16 12.36 8.51
N LEU A 286 -0.02 13.44 7.73
CA LEU A 286 0.06 14.83 8.24
C LEU A 286 -1.00 15.11 9.31
N LEU A 287 -2.18 14.48 9.20
CA LEU A 287 -3.29 14.73 10.11
C LEU A 287 -3.29 13.86 11.37
N ARG A 288 -2.28 13.02 11.56
CA ARG A 288 -2.19 12.10 12.70
C ARG A 288 -2.41 12.73 14.08
N PRO A 289 -1.93 13.96 14.38
CA PRO A 289 -2.20 14.61 15.66
C PRO A 289 -3.64 15.09 15.86
N LEU A 290 -4.41 15.21 14.76
CA LEU A 290 -5.74 15.80 14.77
C LEU A 290 -6.84 14.76 14.98
N SER A 291 -7.96 15.20 15.56
CA SER A 291 -9.21 14.44 15.59
C SER A 291 -10.00 14.70 14.30
N GLU A 292 -10.91 13.79 13.95
CA GLU A 292 -11.82 13.96 12.80
C GLU A 292 -12.58 15.30 12.88
N LEU A 293 -13.04 15.68 14.06
CA LEU A 293 -13.73 16.97 14.27
C LEU A 293 -12.81 18.16 13.98
N ALA A 294 -11.54 18.11 14.36
CA ALA A 294 -10.58 19.17 14.06
C ALA A 294 -10.34 19.30 12.55
N VAL A 295 -10.22 18.17 11.86
CA VAL A 295 -10.09 18.10 10.40
C VAL A 295 -11.34 18.68 9.73
N ALA A 296 -12.54 18.28 10.16
CA ALA A 296 -13.80 18.80 9.63
C ALA A 296 -13.94 20.32 9.83
N ARG A 297 -13.56 20.84 11.01
CA ARG A 297 -13.54 22.28 11.27
C ARG A 297 -12.56 23.03 10.38
N GLN A 298 -11.41 22.44 10.09
CA GLN A 298 -10.43 23.05 9.18
C GLN A 298 -10.94 23.05 7.74
N PHE A 299 -11.53 21.95 7.29
CA PHE A 299 -12.11 21.84 5.95
C PHE A 299 -13.23 22.85 5.73
N ALA A 300 -14.13 23.03 6.71
CA ALA A 300 -15.26 23.97 6.66
C ALA A 300 -14.86 25.47 6.56
N LYS A 301 -13.58 25.80 6.66
CA LYS A 301 -13.11 27.18 6.45
C LYS A 301 -12.92 27.55 4.99
N SER A 302 -12.97 26.57 4.08
CA SER A 302 -12.79 26.76 2.65
C SER A 302 -13.98 26.18 1.88
N HIS A 303 -14.50 26.93 0.92
CA HIS A 303 -15.57 26.50 0.01
C HIS A 303 -15.05 26.09 -1.37
N HIS A 304 -13.72 26.05 -1.54
CA HIS A 304 -13.09 25.77 -2.82
C HIS A 304 -13.43 24.39 -3.40
N TYR A 305 -13.75 23.41 -2.51
CA TYR A 305 -13.96 22.01 -2.85
C TYR A 305 -15.40 21.54 -2.66
N ASP A 306 -16.34 22.40 -2.29
CA ASP A 306 -17.71 22.00 -1.85
C ASP A 306 -18.46 21.13 -2.88
N GLU A 307 -18.25 21.37 -4.17
CA GLU A 307 -18.88 20.60 -5.25
C GLU A 307 -18.07 19.38 -5.74
N HIS A 308 -16.85 19.21 -5.23
CA HIS A 308 -15.87 18.28 -5.81
C HIS A 308 -15.28 17.26 -4.82
N PHE A 309 -15.76 17.21 -3.59
CA PHE A 309 -15.32 16.21 -2.64
C PHE A 309 -16.40 15.16 -2.35
N SER A 310 -15.99 14.01 -1.85
CA SER A 310 -16.90 12.96 -1.42
C SER A 310 -16.70 12.64 0.05
N SER A 311 -17.79 12.26 0.73
CA SER A 311 -17.70 11.67 2.07
C SER A 311 -17.21 10.23 1.95
N CYS A 312 -16.24 9.84 2.80
CA CYS A 312 -15.72 8.46 2.87
C CYS A 312 -16.78 7.41 3.28
N ASN A 313 -17.95 7.82 3.73
CA ASN A 313 -18.99 6.94 4.26
C ASN A 313 -19.99 6.44 3.21
N ARG A 314 -19.72 6.59 1.93
CA ARG A 314 -20.47 5.95 0.84
C ARG A 314 -19.73 4.70 0.40
N ASN A 315 -20.11 3.59 0.97
CA ASN A 315 -19.88 2.26 0.43
C ASN A 315 -21.11 1.77 -0.31
#